data_10e925c9a4b46f4e9bfeacfa5821f759
#
_entry.id   10e925c9a4b46f4e9bfeacfa5821f759
#
_cell.length_a   1.000
_cell.length_b   1.000
_cell.length_c   1.000
_cell.angle_alpha   90.00
_cell.angle_beta   90.00
_cell.angle_gamma   90.00
#
_symmetry.space_group_name_H-M   'P 1'
#
loop_
_entity.id
_entity.type
_entity.pdbx_description
1 polymer ?
#
loop_
_entity_poly.entity_id
_entity_poly.type
_entity_poly.pdbx_seq_one_letter_code
_entity_poly.pdbx_strand_id
1 'polypeptide(L)'
;MLELNKENFEKEVLQEEGYVLVDFWSPSCEPCKALMPFVEEMAAAHGDKIKFTALDTTKARRLAIGQKVMGLPVIAIYKDGEKIDSVVADDANKESVEAMIKKYI
;
A
#
# COMPACT_ATOMS: atom_id res chain seq x y z
N MET A 1 -0.38 4.13 10.33
CA MET A 1 0.14 3.03 9.49
C MET A 1 1.62 2.85 9.73
N LEU A 2 2.10 1.64 9.56
CA LEU A 2 3.54 1.37 9.68
C LEU A 2 4.28 1.99 8.49
N GLU A 3 5.29 2.79 8.79
CA GLU A 3 6.12 3.38 7.75
C GLU A 3 7.22 2.42 7.34
N LEU A 4 7.26 2.06 6.05
CA LEU A 4 8.26 1.15 5.52
C LEU A 4 9.46 1.91 4.96
N ASN A 5 10.56 1.18 4.81
CA ASN A 5 11.77 1.66 4.14
C ASN A 5 12.42 0.46 3.43
N LYS A 6 13.52 0.70 2.74
CA LYS A 6 14.19 -0.37 2.00
C LYS A 6 14.80 -1.45 2.89
N GLU A 7 15.03 -1.14 4.18
CA GLU A 7 15.60 -2.09 5.13
C GLU A 7 14.56 -3.01 5.76
N ASN A 8 13.31 -2.54 5.92
CA ASN A 8 12.29 -3.33 6.63
C ASN A 8 11.20 -3.91 5.72
N PHE A 9 11.15 -3.55 4.44
CA PHE A 9 10.09 -4.01 3.54
C PHE A 9 10.01 -5.54 3.46
N GLU A 10 11.14 -6.20 3.29
CA GLU A 10 11.14 -7.67 3.17
C GLU A 10 10.53 -8.31 4.41
N LYS A 11 10.97 -7.88 5.59
CA LYS A 11 10.49 -8.45 6.85
C LYS A 11 9.00 -8.14 7.08
N GLU A 12 8.61 -6.87 6.88
CA GLU A 12 7.29 -6.42 7.25
C GLU A 12 6.21 -6.77 6.23
N VAL A 13 6.58 -7.01 4.97
CA VAL A 13 5.63 -7.31 3.90
C VAL A 13 5.84 -8.70 3.33
N LEU A 14 7.05 -9.01 2.86
CA LEU A 14 7.29 -10.25 2.13
C LEU A 14 7.37 -11.48 3.03
N GLN A 15 7.77 -11.30 4.28
CA GLN A 15 7.85 -12.39 5.27
C GLN A 15 6.65 -12.38 6.24
N GLU A 16 5.72 -11.43 6.07
CA GLU A 16 4.56 -11.34 6.94
C GLU A 16 3.48 -12.30 6.48
N GLU A 17 2.91 -13.04 7.41
CA GLU A 17 1.77 -13.90 7.14
C GLU A 17 0.49 -13.05 7.14
N GLY A 18 -0.49 -13.47 6.33
CA GLY A 18 -1.76 -12.77 6.25
C GLY A 18 -1.73 -11.60 5.28
N TYR A 19 -2.73 -10.74 5.41
CA TYR A 19 -2.90 -9.63 4.47
C TYR A 19 -2.12 -8.41 4.91
N VAL A 20 -1.41 -7.79 3.96
CA VAL A 20 -0.71 -6.51 4.14
C VAL A 20 -1.13 -5.58 3.03
N LEU A 21 -1.57 -4.37 3.38
CA LEU A 21 -1.80 -3.31 2.41
C LEU A 21 -0.59 -2.41 2.39
N VAL A 22 -0.04 -2.16 1.21
CA VAL A 22 1.08 -1.23 1.04
C VAL A 22 0.62 -0.05 0.19
N ASP A 23 0.71 1.14 0.75
CA ASP A 23 0.44 2.40 0.06
C ASP A 23 1.77 2.94 -0.45
N PHE A 24 2.03 2.74 -1.75
CA PHE A 24 3.22 3.30 -2.41
C PHE A 24 2.90 4.74 -2.82
N TRP A 25 3.66 5.68 -2.30
CA TRP A 25 3.39 7.10 -2.48
C TRP A 25 4.68 7.90 -2.62
N SER A 26 4.57 9.20 -2.92
CA SER A 26 5.70 10.12 -2.85
C SER A 26 5.23 11.48 -2.38
N PRO A 27 6.13 12.29 -1.78
CA PRO A 27 5.77 13.64 -1.31
C PRO A 27 5.34 14.59 -2.43
N SER A 28 5.77 14.33 -3.67
CA SER A 28 5.40 15.17 -4.82
C SER A 28 4.14 14.68 -5.55
N CYS A 29 3.56 13.58 -5.11
CA CYS A 29 2.37 13.00 -5.73
C CYS A 29 1.13 13.56 -5.05
N GLU A 30 0.46 14.53 -5.68
CA GLU A 30 -0.74 15.15 -5.10
C GLU A 30 -1.90 14.16 -4.90
N PRO A 31 -2.21 13.29 -5.89
CA PRO A 31 -3.26 12.28 -5.67
C PRO A 31 -2.93 11.33 -4.51
N CYS A 32 -1.66 11.01 -4.31
CA CYS A 32 -1.24 10.17 -3.18
C CYS A 32 -1.59 10.85 -1.86
N LYS A 33 -1.23 12.12 -1.74
CA LYS A 33 -1.48 12.89 -0.51
C LYS A 33 -2.97 13.07 -0.26
N ALA A 34 -3.74 13.29 -1.32
CA ALA A 34 -5.20 13.44 -1.19
C ALA A 34 -5.86 12.14 -0.72
N LEU A 35 -5.33 11.00 -1.13
CA LEU A 35 -5.90 9.69 -0.79
C LEU A 35 -5.47 9.20 0.60
N MET A 36 -4.34 9.68 1.10
CA MET A 36 -3.74 9.19 2.36
C MET A 36 -4.70 9.25 3.56
N PRO A 37 -5.44 10.34 3.81
CA PRO A 37 -6.37 10.38 4.94
C PRO A 37 -7.41 9.27 4.90
N PHE A 38 -7.90 8.92 3.70
CA PHE A 38 -8.86 7.84 3.55
C PHE A 38 -8.23 6.48 3.87
N VAL A 39 -7.02 6.24 3.40
CA VAL A 39 -6.29 4.99 3.70
C VAL A 39 -6.07 4.88 5.22
N GLU A 40 -5.74 5.99 5.87
CA GLU A 40 -5.57 6.00 7.33
C GLU A 40 -6.89 5.71 8.06
N GLU A 41 -8.02 6.19 7.54
CA GLU A 41 -9.33 5.85 8.09
C GLU A 41 -9.59 4.34 7.98
N MET A 42 -9.26 3.78 6.83
CA MET A 42 -9.41 2.33 6.61
C MET A 42 -8.50 1.54 7.56
N ALA A 43 -7.29 2.04 7.81
CA ALA A 43 -6.36 1.41 8.74
C ALA A 43 -6.94 1.39 10.16
N ALA A 44 -7.56 2.48 10.58
CA ALA A 44 -8.20 2.56 11.90
C ALA A 44 -9.37 1.59 12.02
N ALA A 45 -10.13 1.41 10.93
CA ALA A 45 -11.32 0.56 10.92
C ALA A 45 -10.99 -0.93 10.76
N HIS A 46 -9.95 -1.27 10.01
CA HIS A 46 -9.69 -2.65 9.57
C HIS A 46 -8.28 -3.15 9.89
N GLY A 47 -7.54 -2.46 10.75
CA GLY A 47 -6.18 -2.84 11.10
C GLY A 47 -6.06 -4.17 11.81
N ASP A 48 -7.16 -4.71 12.33
CA ASP A 48 -7.20 -6.03 12.95
C ASP A 48 -7.21 -7.16 11.92
N LYS A 49 -7.57 -6.88 10.67
CA LYS A 49 -7.67 -7.89 9.60
C LYS A 49 -6.60 -7.74 8.53
N ILE A 50 -6.14 -6.51 8.31
CA ILE A 50 -5.12 -6.20 7.31
C ILE A 50 -4.08 -5.32 7.99
N LYS A 51 -2.80 -5.63 7.77
CA LYS A 51 -1.70 -4.81 8.25
C LYS A 51 -1.50 -3.65 7.28
N PHE A 52 -1.76 -2.43 7.71
CA PHE A 52 -1.66 -1.25 6.84
C PHE A 52 -0.26 -0.64 6.93
N THR A 53 0.35 -0.44 5.77
CA THR A 53 1.72 0.10 5.68
C THR A 53 1.80 1.13 4.57
N ALA A 54 2.86 1.93 4.58
CA ALA A 54 3.11 2.94 3.54
C ALA A 54 4.61 3.00 3.23
N LEU A 55 4.94 3.19 1.95
CA LEU A 55 6.32 3.30 1.49
C LEU A 55 6.50 4.54 0.63
N ASP A 56 7.37 5.45 1.06
CA ASP A 56 7.80 6.59 0.26
C ASP A 56 8.75 6.09 -0.82
N THR A 57 8.30 6.06 -2.07
CA THR A 57 9.06 5.50 -3.18
C THR A 57 10.31 6.31 -3.52
N THR A 58 10.37 7.58 -3.12
CA THR A 58 11.56 8.41 -3.37
C THR A 58 12.76 7.94 -2.54
N LYS A 59 12.49 7.24 -1.44
CA LYS A 59 13.52 6.70 -0.56
C LYS A 59 13.85 5.24 -0.84
N ALA A 60 13.14 4.61 -1.77
CA ALA A 60 13.28 3.19 -2.07
C ALA A 60 12.93 2.91 -3.54
N ARG A 61 13.57 3.64 -4.46
CA ARG A 61 13.21 3.59 -5.90
C ARG A 61 13.39 2.22 -6.52
N ARG A 62 14.53 1.56 -6.26
CA ARG A 62 14.79 0.24 -6.83
C ARG A 62 13.82 -0.80 -6.31
N LEU A 63 13.49 -0.70 -5.02
CA LEU A 63 12.52 -1.60 -4.41
C LEU A 63 11.15 -1.42 -5.06
N ALA A 64 10.72 -0.17 -5.24
CA ALA A 64 9.43 0.11 -5.86
C ALA A 64 9.36 -0.45 -7.28
N ILE A 65 10.41 -0.26 -8.08
CA ILE A 65 10.50 -0.82 -9.43
C ILE A 65 10.44 -2.34 -9.38
N GLY A 66 11.16 -2.96 -8.45
CA GLY A 66 11.14 -4.40 -8.25
C GLY A 66 9.75 -4.93 -7.89
N GLN A 67 8.93 -4.13 -7.24
CA GLN A 67 7.55 -4.46 -6.94
C GLN A 67 6.59 -4.06 -8.07
N LYS A 68 7.14 -3.62 -9.21
CA LYS A 68 6.39 -3.23 -10.41
C LYS A 68 5.52 -2.00 -10.19
N VAL A 69 5.97 -1.10 -9.33
CA VAL A 69 5.32 0.18 -9.08
C VAL A 69 5.88 1.19 -10.07
N MET A 70 5.07 1.54 -11.08
CA MET A 70 5.50 2.41 -12.17
C MET A 70 4.80 3.77 -12.17
N GLY A 71 3.57 3.83 -11.73
CA GLY A 71 2.81 5.08 -11.62
C GLY A 71 2.22 5.17 -10.23
N LEU A 72 1.98 6.39 -9.73
CA LEU A 72 1.45 6.59 -8.38
C LEU A 72 0.08 7.26 -8.44
N PRO A 73 -0.78 7.08 -7.43
CA PRO A 73 -0.58 6.16 -6.30
C PRO A 73 -0.71 4.70 -6.68
N VAL A 74 -0.09 3.81 -5.91
CA VAL A 74 -0.33 2.38 -6.01
C VAL A 74 -0.68 1.88 -4.62
N ILE A 75 -1.88 1.32 -4.48
CA ILE A 75 -2.31 0.69 -3.24
C ILE A 75 -2.41 -0.80 -3.53
N ALA A 76 -1.59 -1.60 -2.88
CA ALA A 76 -1.49 -3.04 -3.17
C ALA A 76 -1.83 -3.88 -1.95
N ILE A 77 -2.41 -5.06 -2.19
CA ILE A 77 -2.64 -6.07 -1.16
C ILE A 77 -1.67 -7.22 -1.40
N TYR A 78 -0.96 -7.58 -0.33
CA TYR A 78 -0.09 -8.75 -0.29
C TYR A 78 -0.72 -9.80 0.62
N LYS A 79 -0.57 -11.07 0.27
CA LYS A 79 -1.02 -12.19 1.10
C LYS A 79 0.13 -13.19 1.19
N ASP A 80 0.60 -13.42 2.41
CA ASP A 80 1.72 -14.33 2.67
C ASP A 80 2.93 -14.02 1.78
N GLY A 81 3.23 -12.73 1.63
CA GLY A 81 4.39 -12.26 0.88
C GLY A 81 4.18 -12.10 -0.63
N GLU A 82 2.99 -12.37 -1.15
CA GLU A 82 2.70 -12.30 -2.57
C GLU A 82 1.69 -11.19 -2.86
N LYS A 83 1.99 -10.32 -3.84
CA LYS A 83 1.05 -9.28 -4.25
C LYS A 83 -0.11 -9.92 -5.02
N ILE A 84 -1.31 -9.81 -4.48
CA ILE A 84 -2.50 -10.47 -5.04
C ILE A 84 -3.50 -9.49 -5.64
N ASP A 85 -3.40 -8.21 -5.33
CA ASP A 85 -4.37 -7.21 -5.81
C ASP A 85 -3.75 -5.83 -5.76
N SER A 86 -4.22 -4.91 -6.60
CA SER A 86 -3.78 -3.52 -6.53
C SER A 86 -4.72 -2.60 -7.28
N VAL A 87 -4.70 -1.31 -6.91
CA VAL A 87 -5.29 -0.22 -7.69
C VAL A 87 -4.17 0.77 -7.98
N VAL A 88 -4.12 1.28 -9.21
CA VAL A 88 -2.94 1.97 -9.75
C VAL A 88 -3.33 3.28 -10.43
N ALA A 89 -2.57 4.32 -10.13
CA ALA A 89 -2.65 5.62 -10.81
C ALA A 89 -4.09 6.18 -10.81
N ASP A 90 -4.63 6.49 -11.98
CA ASP A 90 -5.96 7.10 -12.08
C ASP A 90 -7.08 6.18 -11.58
N ASP A 91 -6.83 4.89 -11.50
CA ASP A 91 -7.81 3.93 -10.97
C ASP A 91 -7.77 3.85 -9.45
N ALA A 92 -6.80 4.47 -8.80
CA ALA A 92 -6.67 4.49 -7.34
C ALA A 92 -7.45 5.69 -6.79
N ASN A 93 -8.62 5.43 -6.25
CA ASN A 93 -9.47 6.44 -5.63
C ASN A 93 -10.17 5.84 -4.40
N LYS A 94 -10.95 6.64 -3.69
CA LYS A 94 -11.61 6.16 -2.47
C LYS A 94 -12.48 4.94 -2.73
N GLU A 95 -13.25 4.97 -3.79
CA GLU A 95 -14.19 3.88 -4.14
C GLU A 95 -13.46 2.60 -4.48
N SER A 96 -12.40 2.67 -5.30
CA SER A 96 -11.65 1.49 -5.70
C SER A 96 -10.83 0.91 -4.56
N VAL A 97 -10.26 1.76 -3.71
CA VAL A 97 -9.51 1.32 -2.53
C VAL A 97 -10.44 0.62 -1.55
N GLU A 98 -11.60 1.22 -1.28
CA GLU A 98 -12.58 0.62 -0.38
C GLU A 98 -13.07 -0.73 -0.92
N ALA A 99 -13.41 -0.78 -2.20
CA ALA A 99 -13.88 -2.02 -2.82
C ALA A 99 -12.82 -3.14 -2.73
N MET A 100 -11.56 -2.78 -2.95
CA MET A 100 -10.47 -3.74 -2.84
C MET A 100 -10.31 -4.25 -1.41
N ILE A 101 -10.30 -3.35 -0.43
CA ILE A 101 -10.14 -3.72 0.98
C ILE A 101 -11.27 -4.65 1.42
N LYS A 102 -12.51 -4.38 0.99
CA LYS A 102 -13.67 -5.17 1.38
C LYS A 102 -13.61 -6.63 0.92
N LYS A 103 -12.80 -6.93 -0.08
CA LYS A 103 -12.62 -8.31 -0.51
C LYS A 103 -11.88 -9.16 0.53
N TYR A 104 -11.15 -8.54 1.44
CA TYR A 104 -10.21 -9.21 2.33
C TYR A 104 -10.53 -9.01 3.82
N ILE A 105 -11.68 -8.48 4.14
CA ILE A 105 -12.10 -8.29 5.54
C ILE A 105 -13.38 -9.03 5.89
#